data_a8b483183bbc78493689072b15bbaf39
#
_entry.id   a8b483183bbc78493689072b15bbaf39
#
_cell.length_a   1.000
_cell.length_b   1.000
_cell.length_c   1.000
_cell.angle_alpha   90.00
_cell.angle_beta   90.00
_cell.angle_gamma   90.00
#
_symmetry.space_group_name_H-M   'P 1'
#
loop_
_entity.id
_entity.type
_entity.pdbx_description
1 polymer ?
#
loop_
_entity_poly.entity_id
_entity_poly.type
_entity_poly.pdbx_seq_one_letter_code
_entity_poly.pdbx_strand_id
1 'polypeptide(L)'
;MSSTEEAEAEGSVVDSSIPQAEVTEVVEKLLSGKAPGVDEIRPEYLKSLDVVGLSWLTRLYNIAWRLGTVPLDWQTGVVVPLFKKGDRRMCSNYRGITLLSLPGKVYARVLERRIRPIVEPRIQEEQCGFRPGRGTLDHLYTLTRLLEGSWEFAQPVHMCFVDLEKAFDCVPRGDLWGVLWEYGVRGPLLRAVRSLYDRSRSLVRIAGSKSDLFPVHVGLRQGCPLSPVLFIIYMDRISRRSRGPEGVRFGDHRISSLLFADDVVLLASSNQDLQCALGRFAAECEAAGMRISTSKSEAMVHSRKRVACPLQVGGELLSQVEEFKYLGVLFTSEGRMEREIDRRIGVSSAVMRSIYRSVVVKKELSRKAKLSIYQSIYVPTLTYGHELWVMTERTRSRIQAAEMSFLRRVAGRSLRDRVRSSVTREELRVEPLLLHIERSQLRWLGHLFRMPPGRLPGEVFRAYPTGRRPWGRPRARWRDYVSRLAWERLGIPPEELEEVSGEKEVWVSLLSLLPPRPGPG
;
A
#
# COMPACT_ATOMS: atom_id res chain seq x y z
N MET A 1 -1.51 25.79 31.23
CA MET A 1 -1.99 26.92 30.43
C MET A 1 -1.38 26.99 29.03
N SER A 2 -0.31 26.25 28.70
CA SER A 2 0.31 26.28 27.33
C SER A 2 -0.37 25.41 26.26
N SER A 3 -1.02 24.33 26.64
CA SER A 3 -1.63 23.37 25.67
C SER A 3 -2.97 23.85 25.07
N THR A 4 -3.66 24.79 25.70
CA THR A 4 -4.91 25.34 25.17
C THR A 4 -4.66 26.50 24.19
N GLU A 5 -3.59 27.25 24.38
CA GLU A 5 -3.22 28.35 23.46
C GLU A 5 -2.60 27.81 22.15
N GLU A 6 -1.84 26.71 22.19
CA GLU A 6 -1.34 26.05 21.00
C GLU A 6 -2.46 25.40 20.16
N ALA A 7 -3.47 24.81 20.80
CA ALA A 7 -4.64 24.24 20.12
C ALA A 7 -5.56 25.31 19.50
N GLU A 8 -5.66 26.48 20.11
CA GLU A 8 -6.42 27.64 19.56
C GLU A 8 -5.65 28.31 18.40
N ALA A 9 -4.31 28.33 18.44
CA ALA A 9 -3.49 28.86 17.36
C ALA A 9 -3.49 27.97 16.12
N GLU A 10 -3.46 26.64 16.28
CA GLU A 10 -3.59 25.69 15.15
C GLU A 10 -4.98 25.76 14.50
N GLY A 11 -6.06 25.93 15.25
CA GLY A 11 -7.41 26.14 14.73
C GLY A 11 -7.53 27.38 13.85
N SER A 12 -6.79 28.46 14.17
CA SER A 12 -6.83 29.73 13.45
C SER A 12 -6.18 29.68 12.06
N VAL A 13 -5.14 28.89 11.86
CA VAL A 13 -4.43 28.77 10.56
C VAL A 13 -5.23 27.94 9.55
N VAL A 14 -5.91 26.90 10.01
CA VAL A 14 -6.69 25.99 9.14
C VAL A 14 -7.94 26.67 8.58
N ASP A 15 -8.55 27.59 9.31
CA ASP A 15 -9.75 28.35 8.89
C ASP A 15 -9.42 29.66 8.16
N SER A 16 -8.14 30.00 8.02
CA SER A 16 -7.68 31.18 7.29
C SER A 16 -7.86 31.07 5.77
N SER A 17 -7.82 32.20 5.08
CA SER A 17 -7.79 32.24 3.62
C SER A 17 -6.61 31.42 3.06
N ILE A 18 -6.75 30.91 1.84
CA ILE A 18 -5.69 30.13 1.17
C ILE A 18 -4.57 31.08 0.71
N PRO A 19 -3.32 30.91 1.22
CA PRO A 19 -2.19 31.71 0.77
C PRO A 19 -1.74 31.27 -0.63
N GLN A 20 -1.18 32.17 -1.42
CA GLN A 20 -0.66 31.87 -2.75
C GLN A 20 0.46 30.81 -2.69
N ALA A 21 1.28 30.81 -1.65
CA ALA A 21 2.36 29.83 -1.49
C ALA A 21 1.84 28.37 -1.48
N GLU A 22 0.71 28.09 -0.80
CA GLU A 22 0.10 26.74 -0.82
C GLU A 22 -0.33 26.32 -2.24
N VAL A 23 -0.91 27.25 -3.00
CA VAL A 23 -1.35 27.01 -4.38
C VAL A 23 -0.16 26.77 -5.30
N THR A 24 0.86 27.63 -5.20
CA THR A 24 2.09 27.53 -5.99
C THR A 24 2.76 26.18 -5.80
N GLU A 25 2.97 25.77 -4.56
CA GLU A 25 3.60 24.48 -4.26
C GLU A 25 2.81 23.28 -4.82
N VAL A 26 1.48 23.34 -4.82
CA VAL A 26 0.65 22.28 -5.42
C VAL A 26 0.76 22.27 -6.95
N VAL A 27 0.77 23.45 -7.57
CA VAL A 27 0.88 23.57 -9.04
C VAL A 27 2.24 23.08 -9.54
N GLU A 28 3.34 23.44 -8.87
CA GLU A 28 4.68 22.97 -9.22
C GLU A 28 4.81 21.44 -9.20
N LYS A 29 4.14 20.78 -8.25
CA LYS A 29 4.14 19.32 -8.11
C LYS A 29 3.21 18.59 -9.09
N LEU A 30 2.48 19.29 -9.96
CA LEU A 30 1.65 18.64 -10.97
C LEU A 30 2.52 17.86 -11.96
N LEU A 31 2.06 16.64 -12.29
CA LEU A 31 2.72 15.82 -13.32
C LEU A 31 2.22 16.21 -14.70
N SER A 32 3.13 16.53 -15.61
CA SER A 32 2.83 16.79 -17.02
C SER A 32 2.30 15.55 -17.75
N GLY A 33 1.66 15.73 -18.90
CA GLY A 33 1.13 14.64 -19.74
C GLY A 33 -0.12 13.95 -19.17
N LYS A 34 -0.79 14.50 -18.16
CA LYS A 34 -2.04 13.97 -17.63
C LYS A 34 -3.25 14.47 -18.42
N ALA A 35 -4.25 13.58 -18.62
CA ALA A 35 -5.48 13.92 -19.30
C ALA A 35 -6.30 14.95 -18.50
N PRO A 36 -6.89 15.96 -19.18
CA PRO A 36 -7.72 16.99 -18.57
C PRO A 36 -9.12 16.44 -18.22
N GLY A 37 -9.87 17.21 -17.42
CA GLY A 37 -11.29 17.00 -17.14
C GLY A 37 -12.20 17.52 -18.26
N VAL A 38 -13.44 17.91 -17.86
CA VAL A 38 -14.45 18.47 -18.78
C VAL A 38 -14.07 19.86 -19.31
N ASP A 39 -13.28 20.61 -18.53
CA ASP A 39 -12.78 21.95 -18.83
C ASP A 39 -11.58 21.97 -19.81
N GLU A 40 -11.08 20.80 -20.16
CA GLU A 40 -9.93 20.62 -21.06
C GLU A 40 -8.63 21.31 -20.60
N ILE A 41 -8.58 21.83 -19.37
CA ILE A 41 -7.39 22.47 -18.79
C ILE A 41 -6.35 21.40 -18.46
N ARG A 42 -5.15 21.53 -19.07
CA ARG A 42 -4.04 20.60 -18.88
C ARG A 42 -3.08 21.08 -17.78
N PRO A 43 -2.31 20.16 -17.15
CA PRO A 43 -1.33 20.53 -16.12
C PRO A 43 -0.32 21.57 -16.61
N GLU A 44 0.08 21.49 -17.88
CA GLU A 44 1.06 22.38 -18.51
C GLU A 44 0.58 23.83 -18.47
N TYR A 45 -0.72 24.08 -18.67
CA TYR A 45 -1.29 25.44 -18.62
C TYR A 45 -1.21 26.05 -17.22
N LEU A 46 -1.49 25.25 -16.17
CA LEU A 46 -1.37 25.72 -14.80
C LEU A 46 0.10 25.94 -14.39
N LYS A 47 1.01 25.10 -14.88
CA LYS A 47 2.45 25.22 -14.62
C LYS A 47 3.12 26.38 -15.36
N SER A 48 2.53 26.88 -16.45
CA SER A 48 3.03 28.04 -17.17
C SER A 48 2.53 29.38 -16.63
N LEU A 49 1.65 29.37 -15.60
CA LEU A 49 1.20 30.59 -14.94
C LEU A 49 2.37 31.27 -14.22
N ASP A 50 2.49 32.56 -14.46
CA ASP A 50 3.40 33.45 -13.73
C ASP A 50 2.82 33.82 -12.33
N VAL A 51 3.52 34.68 -11.62
CA VAL A 51 3.10 35.14 -10.28
C VAL A 51 1.71 35.80 -10.31
N VAL A 52 1.38 36.55 -11.39
CA VAL A 52 0.09 37.21 -11.57
C VAL A 52 -1.00 36.16 -11.81
N GLY A 53 -0.78 35.22 -12.72
CA GLY A 53 -1.70 34.11 -12.99
C GLY A 53 -1.98 33.25 -11.76
N LEU A 54 -0.95 32.92 -10.97
CA LEU A 54 -1.10 32.21 -9.69
C LEU A 54 -1.88 33.03 -8.65
N SER A 55 -1.72 34.34 -8.62
CA SER A 55 -2.50 35.25 -7.77
C SER A 55 -3.99 35.20 -8.15
N TRP A 56 -4.34 35.24 -9.43
CA TRP A 56 -5.72 35.12 -9.89
C TRP A 56 -6.33 33.75 -9.54
N LEU A 57 -5.57 32.68 -9.73
CA LEU A 57 -5.99 31.32 -9.37
C LEU A 57 -6.24 31.21 -7.85
N THR A 58 -5.36 31.78 -7.04
CA THR A 58 -5.50 31.82 -5.58
C THR A 58 -6.73 32.64 -5.16
N ARG A 59 -6.98 33.76 -5.82
CA ARG A 59 -8.19 34.56 -5.58
C ARG A 59 -9.46 33.78 -5.89
N LEU A 60 -9.49 33.03 -6.99
CA LEU A 60 -10.61 32.13 -7.33
C LEU A 60 -10.85 31.10 -6.23
N TYR A 61 -9.80 30.45 -5.72
CA TYR A 61 -9.91 29.48 -4.61
C TYR A 61 -10.41 30.14 -3.33
N ASN A 62 -9.98 31.35 -3.01
CA ASN A 62 -10.46 32.09 -1.85
C ASN A 62 -11.93 32.54 -2.00
N ILE A 63 -12.41 32.79 -3.22
CA ILE A 63 -13.83 33.02 -3.49
C ILE A 63 -14.61 31.75 -3.20
N ALA A 64 -14.18 30.59 -3.75
CA ALA A 64 -14.81 29.30 -3.51
C ALA A 64 -14.81 28.90 -2.02
N TRP A 65 -13.71 29.18 -1.32
CA TRP A 65 -13.57 28.96 0.13
C TRP A 65 -14.59 29.78 0.95
N ARG A 66 -14.71 31.08 0.69
CA ARG A 66 -15.61 31.96 1.41
C ARG A 66 -17.08 31.67 1.11
N LEU A 67 -17.41 31.45 -0.17
CA LEU A 67 -18.79 31.20 -0.58
C LEU A 67 -19.24 29.76 -0.24
N GLY A 68 -18.31 28.82 0.00
CA GLY A 68 -18.64 27.41 0.17
C GLY A 68 -19.25 26.78 -1.09
N THR A 69 -18.91 27.30 -2.27
CA THR A 69 -19.37 26.81 -3.57
C THR A 69 -18.23 26.81 -4.57
N VAL A 70 -18.22 25.82 -5.46
CA VAL A 70 -17.19 25.67 -6.49
C VAL A 70 -17.80 25.70 -7.87
N PRO A 71 -17.04 26.03 -8.93
CA PRO A 71 -17.47 25.93 -10.32
C PRO A 71 -17.99 24.54 -10.65
N LEU A 72 -18.98 24.47 -11.51
CA LEU A 72 -19.67 23.24 -11.86
C LEU A 72 -18.74 22.23 -12.55
N ASP A 73 -17.77 22.71 -13.34
CA ASP A 73 -16.78 21.88 -14.00
C ASP A 73 -15.90 21.12 -12.99
N TRP A 74 -15.65 21.72 -11.80
CA TRP A 74 -14.92 21.04 -10.75
C TRP A 74 -15.73 19.88 -10.13
N GLN A 75 -17.04 19.89 -10.24
CA GLN A 75 -17.93 18.85 -9.75
C GLN A 75 -18.28 17.82 -10.84
N THR A 76 -17.89 18.08 -12.10
CA THR A 76 -18.19 17.20 -13.24
C THR A 76 -17.03 16.23 -13.51
N GLY A 77 -17.34 14.95 -13.61
CA GLY A 77 -16.39 13.89 -13.92
C GLY A 77 -16.59 13.31 -15.31
N VAL A 78 -15.50 13.06 -16.04
CA VAL A 78 -15.51 12.31 -17.30
C VAL A 78 -15.04 10.88 -17.02
N VAL A 79 -15.94 9.91 -17.05
CA VAL A 79 -15.64 8.50 -16.82
C VAL A 79 -15.16 7.84 -18.10
N VAL A 80 -13.96 7.29 -18.08
CA VAL A 80 -13.39 6.50 -19.17
C VAL A 80 -13.32 5.03 -18.72
N PRO A 81 -14.09 4.11 -19.36
CA PRO A 81 -14.05 2.70 -18.98
C PRO A 81 -12.78 2.02 -19.47
N LEU A 82 -12.06 1.36 -18.55
CA LEU A 82 -10.92 0.51 -18.85
C LEU A 82 -11.30 -0.96 -18.69
N PHE A 83 -11.04 -1.76 -19.73
CA PHE A 83 -11.26 -3.19 -19.70
C PHE A 83 -10.30 -3.89 -18.71
N LYS A 84 -10.82 -4.72 -17.80
CA LYS A 84 -10.02 -5.51 -16.85
C LYS A 84 -9.70 -6.90 -17.37
N LYS A 85 -10.74 -7.73 -17.56
CA LYS A 85 -10.66 -9.14 -17.99
C LYS A 85 -12.07 -9.68 -18.28
N GLY A 86 -12.14 -10.83 -18.93
CA GLY A 86 -13.40 -11.52 -19.20
C GLY A 86 -14.03 -11.12 -20.54
N ASP A 87 -15.35 -11.17 -20.66
CA ASP A 87 -16.08 -10.77 -21.87
C ASP A 87 -16.17 -9.24 -21.96
N ARG A 88 -15.74 -8.69 -23.09
CA ARG A 88 -15.77 -7.24 -23.37
C ARG A 88 -17.19 -6.68 -23.51
N ARG A 89 -18.20 -7.52 -23.67
CA ARG A 89 -19.62 -7.11 -23.74
C ARG A 89 -20.23 -6.84 -22.37
N MET A 90 -19.60 -7.32 -21.30
CA MET A 90 -20.09 -7.16 -19.94
C MET A 90 -19.52 -5.91 -19.28
N CYS A 91 -20.37 -4.94 -18.93
CA CYS A 91 -19.97 -3.69 -18.27
C CYS A 91 -19.26 -3.93 -16.92
N SER A 92 -19.59 -5.00 -16.20
CA SER A 92 -18.93 -5.41 -14.95
C SER A 92 -17.44 -5.73 -15.11
N ASN A 93 -16.98 -6.03 -16.33
CA ASN A 93 -15.59 -6.31 -16.66
C ASN A 93 -14.76 -5.04 -16.94
N TYR A 94 -15.34 -3.87 -16.73
CA TYR A 94 -14.67 -2.59 -16.88
C TYR A 94 -14.50 -1.90 -15.52
N ARG A 95 -13.44 -1.10 -15.41
CA ARG A 95 -13.23 -0.16 -14.32
C ARG A 95 -13.31 1.26 -14.88
N GLY A 96 -14.15 2.10 -14.32
CA GLY A 96 -14.16 3.53 -14.65
C GLY A 96 -12.92 4.22 -14.11
N ILE A 97 -12.28 5.07 -14.92
CA ILE A 97 -11.34 6.09 -14.45
C ILE A 97 -12.00 7.43 -14.66
N THR A 98 -12.11 8.23 -13.62
CA THR A 98 -12.74 9.55 -13.70
C THR A 98 -11.70 10.63 -13.90
N LEU A 99 -11.80 11.35 -15.01
CA LEU A 99 -11.03 12.55 -15.29
C LEU A 99 -11.79 13.75 -14.71
N LEU A 100 -11.12 14.49 -13.85
CA LEU A 100 -11.65 15.65 -13.15
C LEU A 100 -10.92 16.90 -13.59
N SER A 101 -11.56 18.06 -13.47
CA SER A 101 -10.95 19.39 -13.66
C SER A 101 -9.62 19.51 -12.94
N LEU A 102 -8.59 20.00 -13.62
CA LEU A 102 -7.26 20.19 -13.01
C LEU A 102 -7.25 21.30 -11.97
N PRO A 103 -7.84 22.50 -12.22
CA PRO A 103 -8.01 23.52 -11.19
C PRO A 103 -8.76 22.99 -9.96
N GLY A 104 -9.84 22.20 -10.17
CA GLY A 104 -10.55 21.52 -9.10
C GLY A 104 -9.68 20.50 -8.33
N LYS A 105 -8.75 19.79 -9.00
CA LYS A 105 -7.79 18.90 -8.32
C LYS A 105 -6.76 19.67 -7.50
N VAL A 106 -6.29 20.84 -7.98
CA VAL A 106 -5.37 21.70 -7.20
C VAL A 106 -6.08 22.17 -5.93
N TYR A 107 -7.31 22.68 -6.05
CA TYR A 107 -8.12 23.07 -4.89
C TYR A 107 -8.31 21.89 -3.91
N ALA A 108 -8.72 20.73 -4.40
CA ALA A 108 -8.88 19.53 -3.59
C ALA A 108 -7.56 19.10 -2.88
N ARG A 109 -6.39 19.30 -3.52
CA ARG A 109 -5.10 19.03 -2.90
C ARG A 109 -4.74 20.02 -1.80
N VAL A 110 -5.10 21.28 -1.95
CA VAL A 110 -4.96 22.28 -0.88
C VAL A 110 -5.83 21.90 0.32
N LEU A 111 -7.09 21.51 0.09
CA LEU A 111 -7.98 21.04 1.15
C LEU A 111 -7.44 19.77 1.83
N GLU A 112 -6.92 18.83 1.07
CA GLU A 112 -6.32 17.59 1.60
C GLU A 112 -5.15 17.89 2.54
N ARG A 113 -4.29 18.83 2.18
CA ARG A 113 -3.17 19.26 3.03
C ARG A 113 -3.61 19.90 4.33
N ARG A 114 -4.74 20.62 4.33
CA ARG A 114 -5.32 21.24 5.52
C ARG A 114 -6.04 20.23 6.42
N ILE A 115 -6.66 19.20 5.84
CA ILE A 115 -7.34 18.14 6.59
C ILE A 115 -6.33 17.21 7.27
N ARG A 116 -5.26 16.87 6.59
CA ARG A 116 -4.34 15.82 7.03
C ARG A 116 -3.73 16.06 8.42
N PRO A 117 -3.22 17.23 8.80
CA PRO A 117 -2.72 17.48 10.15
C PRO A 117 -3.78 17.26 11.24
N ILE A 118 -5.05 17.53 10.93
CA ILE A 118 -6.16 17.37 11.88
C ILE A 118 -6.48 15.89 12.11
N VAL A 119 -6.50 15.09 11.03
CA VAL A 119 -7.02 13.71 11.07
C VAL A 119 -5.94 12.66 11.29
N GLU A 120 -4.71 12.91 10.81
CA GLU A 120 -3.61 11.93 10.87
C GLU A 120 -3.30 11.44 12.30
N PRO A 121 -3.25 12.31 13.34
CA PRO A 121 -3.04 11.89 14.71
C PRO A 121 -4.20 11.07 15.30
N ARG A 122 -5.37 11.13 14.66
CA ARG A 122 -6.59 10.49 15.13
C ARG A 122 -6.87 9.16 14.46
N ILE A 123 -6.21 8.83 13.35
CA ILE A 123 -6.35 7.55 12.64
C ILE A 123 -5.56 6.48 13.39
N GLN A 124 -6.18 5.32 13.61
CA GLN A 124 -5.57 4.20 14.31
C GLN A 124 -4.36 3.63 13.54
N GLU A 125 -3.43 3.00 14.28
CA GLU A 125 -2.20 2.44 13.70
C GLU A 125 -2.46 1.24 12.78
N GLU A 126 -3.57 0.56 12.98
CA GLU A 126 -4.03 -0.55 12.14
C GLU A 126 -4.40 -0.13 10.73
N GLN A 127 -4.71 1.16 10.49
CA GLN A 127 -4.94 1.71 9.16
C GLN A 127 -3.65 2.29 8.59
N CYS A 128 -3.09 1.67 7.54
CA CYS A 128 -1.88 2.13 6.86
C CYS A 128 -2.12 2.66 5.44
N GLY A 129 -3.27 2.37 4.83
CA GLY A 129 -3.57 2.82 3.47
C GLY A 129 -3.59 4.34 3.33
N PHE A 130 -2.99 4.86 2.26
CA PHE A 130 -2.98 6.29 1.92
C PHE A 130 -2.45 7.25 3.00
N ARG A 131 -1.67 6.74 3.95
CA ARG A 131 -1.04 7.55 5.01
C ARG A 131 0.43 7.83 4.70
N PRO A 132 0.93 9.05 4.95
CA PRO A 132 2.34 9.39 4.78
C PRO A 132 3.24 8.53 5.68
N GLY A 133 4.39 8.12 5.14
CA GLY A 133 5.36 7.32 5.89
C GLY A 133 4.90 5.91 6.27
N ARG A 134 3.81 5.41 5.62
CA ARG A 134 3.30 4.06 5.79
C ARG A 134 3.23 3.36 4.45
N GLY A 135 3.53 2.06 4.43
CA GLY A 135 3.54 1.26 3.22
C GLY A 135 2.94 -0.12 3.41
N THR A 136 2.79 -0.85 2.30
CA THR A 136 2.32 -2.25 2.35
C THR A 136 3.24 -3.12 3.20
N LEU A 137 4.53 -2.79 3.25
CA LEU A 137 5.53 -3.53 4.02
C LEU A 137 5.26 -3.50 5.52
N ASP A 138 4.67 -2.42 6.05
CA ASP A 138 4.30 -2.30 7.46
C ASP A 138 3.34 -3.43 7.87
N HIS A 139 2.30 -3.66 7.08
CA HIS A 139 1.33 -4.74 7.33
C HIS A 139 1.88 -6.13 7.03
N LEU A 140 2.59 -6.27 5.90
CA LEU A 140 3.20 -7.54 5.52
C LEU A 140 4.19 -8.01 6.59
N TYR A 141 4.99 -7.10 7.13
CA TYR A 141 5.91 -7.37 8.22
C TYR A 141 5.17 -7.77 9.50
N THR A 142 4.18 -6.96 9.92
CA THR A 142 3.38 -7.22 11.12
C THR A 142 2.73 -8.60 11.05
N LEU A 143 2.07 -8.92 9.94
CA LEU A 143 1.44 -10.22 9.73
C LEU A 143 2.46 -11.36 9.73
N THR A 144 3.59 -11.21 9.04
CA THR A 144 4.67 -12.20 9.03
C THR A 144 5.17 -12.50 10.43
N ARG A 145 5.40 -11.46 11.26
CA ARG A 145 5.87 -11.63 12.65
C ARG A 145 4.85 -12.32 13.54
N LEU A 146 3.56 -11.99 13.38
CA LEU A 146 2.47 -12.69 14.08
C LEU A 146 2.46 -14.18 13.74
N LEU A 147 2.56 -14.52 12.45
CA LEU A 147 2.55 -15.91 11.99
C LEU A 147 3.81 -16.67 12.42
N GLU A 148 4.99 -16.05 12.41
CA GLU A 148 6.22 -16.64 12.93
C GLU A 148 6.09 -16.98 14.43
N GLY A 149 5.60 -16.03 15.24
CA GLY A 149 5.40 -16.23 16.68
C GLY A 149 4.36 -17.31 16.96
N SER A 150 3.23 -17.27 16.25
CA SER A 150 2.18 -18.28 16.40
C SER A 150 2.68 -19.70 16.08
N TRP A 151 3.46 -19.83 15.01
CA TRP A 151 4.07 -21.11 14.65
C TRP A 151 5.06 -21.60 15.70
N GLU A 152 5.87 -20.71 16.25
CA GLU A 152 6.87 -21.05 17.25
C GLU A 152 6.23 -21.65 18.52
N PHE A 153 5.12 -21.08 18.96
CA PHE A 153 4.43 -21.51 20.18
C PHE A 153 3.24 -22.45 19.91
N ALA A 154 3.05 -22.89 18.67
CA ALA A 154 1.93 -23.73 18.22
C ALA A 154 0.55 -23.17 18.60
N GLN A 155 0.41 -21.85 18.58
CA GLN A 155 -0.85 -21.14 18.79
C GLN A 155 -1.48 -20.85 17.43
N PRO A 156 -2.70 -21.32 17.13
CA PRO A 156 -3.32 -21.03 15.84
C PRO A 156 -3.68 -19.54 15.72
N VAL A 157 -3.53 -19.00 14.52
CA VAL A 157 -4.05 -17.68 14.15
C VAL A 157 -5.13 -17.87 13.10
N HIS A 158 -6.34 -17.46 13.45
CA HIS A 158 -7.49 -17.44 12.57
C HIS A 158 -7.58 -16.07 11.90
N MET A 159 -7.74 -16.06 10.58
CA MET A 159 -7.74 -14.84 9.76
C MET A 159 -8.95 -14.84 8.83
N CYS A 160 -9.58 -13.67 8.71
CA CYS A 160 -10.57 -13.42 7.69
C CYS A 160 -10.12 -12.24 6.83
N PHE A 161 -9.93 -12.49 5.55
CA PHE A 161 -9.64 -11.46 4.55
C PHE A 161 -10.97 -10.97 3.98
N VAL A 162 -11.33 -9.73 4.28
CA VAL A 162 -12.61 -9.14 3.92
C VAL A 162 -12.45 -8.27 2.68
N ASP A 163 -13.22 -8.56 1.64
CA ASP A 163 -13.36 -7.73 0.43
C ASP A 163 -14.66 -6.93 0.51
N LEU A 164 -14.58 -5.62 0.31
CA LEU A 164 -15.73 -4.73 0.30
C LEU A 164 -16.20 -4.47 -1.14
N GLU A 165 -17.51 -4.57 -1.38
CA GLU A 165 -18.09 -4.32 -2.71
C GLU A 165 -18.01 -2.84 -3.09
N LYS A 166 -17.22 -2.53 -4.14
CA LYS A 166 -17.11 -1.16 -4.69
C LYS A 166 -16.93 -0.08 -3.60
N ALA A 167 -16.07 -0.35 -2.60
CA ALA A 167 -15.96 0.40 -1.36
C ALA A 167 -15.96 1.93 -1.54
N PHE A 168 -15.20 2.46 -2.51
CA PHE A 168 -15.17 3.90 -2.80
C PHE A 168 -16.49 4.45 -3.38
N ASP A 169 -17.21 3.64 -4.11
CA ASP A 169 -18.44 4.07 -4.80
C ASP A 169 -19.69 3.99 -3.91
N CYS A 170 -19.58 3.28 -2.75
CA CYS A 170 -20.70 3.06 -1.83
C CYS A 170 -20.73 4.02 -0.63
N VAL A 171 -19.70 4.79 -0.36
CA VAL A 171 -19.64 5.69 0.80
C VAL A 171 -20.82 6.68 0.80
N PRO A 172 -21.74 6.63 1.80
CA PRO A 172 -22.84 7.58 1.89
C PRO A 172 -22.31 8.97 2.29
N ARG A 173 -22.57 9.97 1.46
CA ARG A 173 -22.01 11.32 1.69
C ARG A 173 -22.57 11.98 2.93
N GLY A 174 -23.85 11.73 3.27
CA GLY A 174 -24.47 12.25 4.49
C GLY A 174 -23.68 11.85 5.73
N ASP A 175 -23.40 10.56 5.86
CA ASP A 175 -22.66 9.99 6.99
C ASP A 175 -21.20 10.45 7.00
N LEU A 176 -20.59 10.55 5.81
CA LEU A 176 -19.21 11.01 5.65
C LEU A 176 -18.99 12.40 6.29
N TRP A 177 -19.94 13.33 6.14
CA TRP A 177 -19.81 14.66 6.74
C TRP A 177 -19.84 14.62 8.27
N GLY A 178 -20.66 13.74 8.84
CA GLY A 178 -20.67 13.46 10.29
C GLY A 178 -19.35 12.86 10.76
N VAL A 179 -18.80 11.91 10.01
CA VAL A 179 -17.50 11.30 10.32
C VAL A 179 -16.37 12.33 10.29
N LEU A 180 -16.32 13.18 9.28
CA LEU A 180 -15.32 14.26 9.22
C LEU A 180 -15.42 15.19 10.43
N TRP A 181 -16.64 15.52 10.85
CA TRP A 181 -16.86 16.34 12.03
C TRP A 181 -16.36 15.65 13.32
N GLU A 182 -16.62 14.34 13.49
CA GLU A 182 -16.08 13.51 14.59
C GLU A 182 -14.54 13.53 14.61
N TYR A 183 -13.89 13.54 13.43
CA TYR A 183 -12.42 13.63 13.29
C TYR A 183 -11.88 15.06 13.37
N GLY A 184 -12.72 16.06 13.71
CA GLY A 184 -12.31 17.43 13.96
C GLY A 184 -12.25 18.34 12.74
N VAL A 185 -12.67 17.87 11.57
CA VAL A 185 -12.82 18.71 10.38
C VAL A 185 -14.13 19.46 10.46
N ARG A 186 -14.07 20.76 10.70
CA ARG A 186 -15.24 21.60 11.02
C ARG A 186 -15.24 22.89 10.19
N GLY A 187 -16.27 23.73 10.40
CA GLY A 187 -16.34 25.08 9.90
C GLY A 187 -16.19 25.26 8.39
N PRO A 188 -15.42 26.28 7.97
CA PRO A 188 -15.17 26.55 6.55
C PRO A 188 -14.55 25.41 5.79
N LEU A 189 -13.62 24.65 6.43
CA LEU A 189 -12.95 23.52 5.79
C LEU A 189 -13.95 22.41 5.42
N LEU A 190 -14.85 22.04 6.31
CA LEU A 190 -15.89 21.05 6.03
C LEU A 190 -16.83 21.54 4.91
N ARG A 191 -17.23 22.83 4.93
CA ARG A 191 -18.06 23.42 3.86
C ARG A 191 -17.35 23.36 2.50
N ALA A 192 -16.07 23.68 2.46
CA ALA A 192 -15.26 23.63 1.25
C ALA A 192 -15.15 22.20 0.69
N VAL A 193 -14.99 21.19 1.55
CA VAL A 193 -15.00 19.78 1.13
C VAL A 193 -16.35 19.39 0.56
N ARG A 194 -17.44 19.69 1.25
CA ARG A 194 -18.81 19.39 0.79
C ARG A 194 -19.10 20.01 -0.56
N SER A 195 -18.68 21.27 -0.79
CA SER A 195 -18.93 21.99 -2.04
C SER A 195 -18.40 21.27 -3.28
N LEU A 196 -17.36 20.45 -3.15
CA LEU A 196 -16.87 19.61 -4.26
C LEU A 196 -17.81 18.47 -4.63
N TYR A 197 -18.78 18.12 -3.76
CA TYR A 197 -19.68 16.98 -3.91
C TYR A 197 -21.15 17.36 -4.12
N ASP A 198 -21.58 18.58 -3.77
CA ASP A 198 -23.00 18.98 -3.68
C ASP A 198 -23.78 18.78 -5.00
N ARG A 199 -23.18 19.12 -6.14
CA ARG A 199 -23.78 18.99 -7.46
C ARG A 199 -22.96 18.07 -8.38
N SER A 200 -22.43 16.98 -7.80
CA SER A 200 -21.59 16.04 -8.54
C SER A 200 -22.34 15.40 -9.70
N ARG A 201 -21.75 15.48 -10.88
CA ARG A 201 -22.25 14.87 -12.11
C ARG A 201 -21.15 14.13 -12.81
N SER A 202 -21.53 13.17 -13.62
CA SER A 202 -20.59 12.44 -14.49
C SER A 202 -21.18 12.26 -15.88
N LEU A 203 -20.29 12.08 -16.85
CA LEU A 203 -20.59 11.59 -18.19
C LEU A 203 -19.63 10.47 -18.51
N VAL A 204 -20.02 9.55 -19.38
CA VAL A 204 -19.16 8.47 -19.87
C VAL A 204 -18.61 8.84 -21.24
N ARG A 205 -17.31 8.62 -21.45
CA ARG A 205 -16.65 8.85 -22.75
C ARG A 205 -16.09 7.53 -23.28
N ILE A 206 -16.53 7.13 -24.48
CA ILE A 206 -16.10 5.92 -25.17
C ILE A 206 -15.79 6.27 -26.62
N ALA A 207 -14.58 5.98 -27.09
CA ALA A 207 -14.16 6.16 -28.48
C ALA A 207 -14.51 7.54 -29.08
N GLY A 208 -14.40 8.60 -28.28
CA GLY A 208 -14.69 9.98 -28.71
C GLY A 208 -16.15 10.43 -28.48
N SER A 209 -17.09 9.52 -28.34
CA SER A 209 -18.50 9.83 -28.01
C SER A 209 -18.65 10.08 -26.51
N LYS A 210 -19.58 10.98 -26.14
CA LYS A 210 -19.92 11.33 -24.75
C LYS A 210 -21.41 11.02 -24.52
N SER A 211 -21.72 10.46 -23.36
CA SER A 211 -23.09 10.33 -22.88
C SER A 211 -23.64 11.66 -22.39
N ASP A 212 -24.96 11.72 -22.12
CA ASP A 212 -25.54 12.79 -21.34
C ASP A 212 -24.96 12.83 -19.91
N LEU A 213 -25.06 13.99 -19.27
CA LEU A 213 -24.68 14.19 -17.89
C LEU A 213 -25.72 13.54 -16.95
N PHE A 214 -25.26 12.76 -16.00
CA PHE A 214 -26.09 12.17 -14.96
C PHE A 214 -25.58 12.54 -13.56
N PRO A 215 -26.46 12.71 -12.57
CA PRO A 215 -26.09 13.04 -11.20
C PRO A 215 -25.43 11.83 -10.51
N VAL A 216 -24.50 12.13 -9.58
CA VAL A 216 -23.83 11.13 -8.74
C VAL A 216 -24.02 11.51 -7.27
N HIS A 217 -24.92 10.83 -6.56
CA HIS A 217 -25.34 11.16 -5.20
C HIS A 217 -24.54 10.44 -4.11
N VAL A 218 -23.91 9.31 -4.43
CA VAL A 218 -23.20 8.45 -3.48
C VAL A 218 -21.74 8.26 -3.93
N GLY A 219 -20.91 7.89 -3.01
CA GLY A 219 -19.51 7.53 -3.27
C GLY A 219 -18.55 8.71 -3.33
N LEU A 220 -17.28 8.35 -3.30
CA LEU A 220 -16.15 9.28 -3.40
C LEU A 220 -15.73 9.45 -4.86
N ARG A 221 -15.22 10.62 -5.18
CA ARG A 221 -14.80 10.97 -6.55
C ARG A 221 -13.48 10.27 -6.88
N GLN A 222 -13.52 9.23 -7.70
CA GLN A 222 -12.31 8.55 -8.17
C GLN A 222 -11.39 9.53 -8.91
N GLY A 223 -10.10 9.52 -8.57
CA GLY A 223 -9.11 10.45 -9.13
C GLY A 223 -9.05 11.84 -8.49
N CYS A 224 -9.83 12.11 -7.46
CA CYS A 224 -9.69 13.31 -6.62
C CYS A 224 -8.59 13.09 -5.56
N PRO A 225 -7.65 14.02 -5.36
CA PRO A 225 -6.62 13.90 -4.33
C PRO A 225 -7.14 13.77 -2.90
N LEU A 226 -8.35 14.28 -2.66
CA LEU A 226 -8.99 14.27 -1.36
C LEU A 226 -9.65 12.91 -1.03
N SER A 227 -10.14 12.19 -2.03
CA SER A 227 -10.91 10.94 -1.82
C SER A 227 -10.17 9.87 -1.01
N PRO A 228 -8.86 9.64 -1.17
CA PRO A 228 -8.14 8.66 -0.34
C PRO A 228 -8.20 8.96 1.15
N VAL A 229 -7.99 10.21 1.57
CA VAL A 229 -8.04 10.58 2.99
C VAL A 229 -9.46 10.49 3.55
N LEU A 230 -10.46 10.90 2.79
CA LEU A 230 -11.87 10.75 3.19
C LEU A 230 -12.24 9.28 3.39
N PHE A 231 -11.77 8.40 2.50
CA PHE A 231 -12.03 6.97 2.58
C PHE A 231 -11.41 6.32 3.81
N ILE A 232 -10.12 6.60 4.09
CA ILE A 232 -9.46 5.98 5.25
C ILE A 232 -10.03 6.46 6.59
N ILE A 233 -10.50 7.70 6.68
CA ILE A 233 -11.21 8.21 7.87
C ILE A 233 -12.52 7.42 8.05
N TYR A 234 -13.26 7.22 6.97
CA TYR A 234 -14.51 6.47 7.00
C TYR A 234 -14.30 5.02 7.44
N MET A 235 -13.30 4.34 6.87
CA MET A 235 -12.92 2.97 7.24
C MET A 235 -12.37 2.87 8.66
N ASP A 236 -11.60 3.85 9.11
CA ASP A 236 -11.09 3.90 10.49
C ASP A 236 -12.24 3.98 11.51
N ARG A 237 -13.29 4.77 11.22
CA ARG A 237 -14.48 4.83 12.06
C ARG A 237 -15.20 3.48 12.15
N ILE A 238 -15.38 2.78 11.03
CA ILE A 238 -15.97 1.44 10.99
C ILE A 238 -15.13 0.48 11.85
N SER A 239 -13.82 0.47 11.65
CA SER A 239 -12.90 -0.36 12.42
C SER A 239 -12.96 -0.08 13.92
N ARG A 240 -13.00 1.17 14.33
CA ARG A 240 -13.13 1.57 15.76
C ARG A 240 -14.40 1.06 16.40
N ARG A 241 -15.52 1.21 15.72
CA ARG A 241 -16.83 0.82 16.23
C ARG A 241 -17.01 -0.69 16.31
N SER A 242 -16.40 -1.42 15.37
CA SER A 242 -16.40 -2.88 15.37
C SER A 242 -15.41 -3.51 16.35
N ARG A 243 -14.56 -2.72 17.01
CA ARG A 243 -13.52 -3.22 17.92
C ARG A 243 -14.12 -3.93 19.12
N GLY A 244 -13.58 -5.09 19.45
CA GLY A 244 -13.93 -5.89 20.60
C GLY A 244 -12.71 -6.45 21.32
N PRO A 245 -12.91 -7.34 22.29
CA PRO A 245 -11.84 -7.93 23.09
C PRO A 245 -11.04 -8.99 22.34
N GLU A 246 -11.47 -9.38 21.15
CA GLU A 246 -10.81 -10.41 20.33
C GLU A 246 -9.53 -9.88 19.72
N GLY A 247 -8.70 -10.79 19.24
CA GLY A 247 -7.44 -10.50 18.58
C GLY A 247 -6.35 -11.49 18.95
N VAL A 248 -5.23 -11.39 18.27
CA VAL A 248 -4.04 -12.19 18.52
C VAL A 248 -3.11 -11.44 19.47
N ARG A 249 -2.75 -12.08 20.59
CA ARG A 249 -1.73 -11.52 21.49
C ARG A 249 -0.33 -11.74 20.93
N PHE A 250 0.47 -10.68 20.96
CA PHE A 250 1.87 -10.73 20.61
C PHE A 250 2.68 -9.85 21.59
N GLY A 251 3.32 -10.46 22.56
CA GLY A 251 3.84 -9.75 23.73
C GLY A 251 2.69 -9.06 24.49
N ASP A 252 2.85 -7.78 24.76
CA ASP A 252 1.85 -6.95 25.44
C ASP A 252 0.79 -6.38 24.48
N HIS A 253 0.99 -6.54 23.18
CA HIS A 253 0.09 -6.02 22.15
C HIS A 253 -1.00 -7.03 21.81
N ARG A 254 -2.18 -6.52 21.49
CA ARG A 254 -3.29 -7.29 20.93
C ARG A 254 -3.66 -6.71 19.58
N ILE A 255 -3.56 -7.52 18.53
CA ILE A 255 -3.84 -7.12 17.15
C ILE A 255 -5.08 -7.85 16.67
N SER A 256 -6.15 -7.11 16.43
CA SER A 256 -7.46 -7.64 16.01
C SER A 256 -7.74 -7.43 14.53
N SER A 257 -7.11 -6.42 13.92
CA SER A 257 -7.32 -6.11 12.51
C SER A 257 -6.11 -5.40 11.90
N LEU A 258 -6.00 -5.49 10.57
CA LEU A 258 -5.08 -4.70 9.75
C LEU A 258 -5.88 -4.16 8.56
N LEU A 259 -5.81 -2.83 8.33
CA LEU A 259 -6.54 -2.16 7.27
C LEU A 259 -5.57 -1.45 6.32
N PHE A 260 -5.62 -1.79 5.05
CA PHE A 260 -4.90 -1.06 4.01
C PHE A 260 -5.89 -0.51 2.98
N ALA A 261 -6.49 0.62 3.31
CA ALA A 261 -7.64 1.19 2.64
C ALA A 261 -8.86 0.24 2.73
N ASP A 262 -9.26 -0.37 1.61
CA ASP A 262 -10.35 -1.35 1.48
C ASP A 262 -9.93 -2.80 1.76
N ASP A 263 -8.64 -3.10 1.75
CA ASP A 263 -8.12 -4.44 2.12
C ASP A 263 -8.11 -4.59 3.65
N VAL A 264 -8.99 -5.42 4.20
CA VAL A 264 -9.14 -5.65 5.63
C VAL A 264 -8.80 -7.09 5.99
N VAL A 265 -8.01 -7.27 7.04
CA VAL A 265 -7.75 -8.58 7.66
C VAL A 265 -8.20 -8.53 9.11
N LEU A 266 -9.13 -9.39 9.48
CA LEU A 266 -9.50 -9.62 10.87
C LEU A 266 -8.70 -10.80 11.43
N LEU A 267 -8.28 -10.69 12.69
CA LEU A 267 -7.36 -11.62 13.35
C LEU A 267 -7.93 -12.05 14.70
N ALA A 268 -7.90 -13.35 15.00
CA ALA A 268 -8.29 -13.89 16.30
C ALA A 268 -7.53 -15.16 16.66
N SER A 269 -7.58 -15.53 17.94
CA SER A 269 -6.94 -16.75 18.47
C SER A 269 -7.83 -17.99 18.34
N SER A 270 -9.13 -17.82 18.10
CA SER A 270 -10.10 -18.91 17.91
C SER A 270 -11.09 -18.62 16.80
N ASN A 271 -11.75 -19.66 16.29
CA ASN A 271 -12.85 -19.53 15.32
C ASN A 271 -14.01 -18.71 15.87
N GLN A 272 -14.38 -18.94 17.13
CA GLN A 272 -15.48 -18.23 17.77
C GLN A 272 -15.19 -16.74 17.91
N ASP A 273 -13.99 -16.37 18.36
CA ASP A 273 -13.57 -14.97 18.46
C ASP A 273 -13.56 -14.31 17.08
N LEU A 274 -13.06 -15.01 16.05
CA LEU A 274 -13.04 -14.48 14.69
C LEU A 274 -14.46 -14.28 14.13
N GLN A 275 -15.39 -15.23 14.42
CA GLN A 275 -16.79 -15.07 14.01
C GLN A 275 -17.45 -13.87 14.72
N CYS A 276 -17.18 -13.66 16.01
CA CYS A 276 -17.67 -12.49 16.75
C CYS A 276 -17.12 -11.18 16.18
N ALA A 277 -15.81 -11.12 15.90
CA ALA A 277 -15.18 -9.95 15.29
C ALA A 277 -15.75 -9.66 13.90
N LEU A 278 -15.92 -10.70 13.07
CA LEU A 278 -16.50 -10.58 11.72
C LEU A 278 -17.97 -10.13 11.77
N GLY A 279 -18.76 -10.66 12.70
CA GLY A 279 -20.16 -10.26 12.89
C GLY A 279 -20.30 -8.77 13.24
N ARG A 280 -19.49 -8.28 14.18
CA ARG A 280 -19.47 -6.83 14.52
C ARG A 280 -19.00 -5.97 13.35
N PHE A 281 -17.93 -6.39 12.68
CA PHE A 281 -17.43 -5.64 11.53
C PHE A 281 -18.47 -5.59 10.39
N ALA A 282 -19.17 -6.69 10.13
CA ALA A 282 -20.24 -6.76 9.13
C ALA A 282 -21.42 -5.83 9.50
N ALA A 283 -21.83 -5.83 10.76
CA ALA A 283 -22.91 -4.95 11.24
C ALA A 283 -22.54 -3.46 11.10
N GLU A 284 -21.31 -3.08 11.45
CA GLU A 284 -20.84 -1.70 11.28
C GLU A 284 -20.67 -1.32 9.81
N CYS A 285 -20.26 -2.25 8.93
CA CYS A 285 -20.23 -2.02 7.49
C CYS A 285 -21.65 -1.78 6.96
N GLU A 286 -22.62 -2.60 7.33
CA GLU A 286 -24.02 -2.45 6.90
C GLU A 286 -24.61 -1.14 7.39
N ALA A 287 -24.41 -0.78 8.65
CA ALA A 287 -24.82 0.51 9.23
C ALA A 287 -24.17 1.71 8.52
N ALA A 288 -22.95 1.53 7.99
CA ALA A 288 -22.22 2.50 7.18
C ALA A 288 -22.55 2.44 5.69
N GLY A 289 -23.58 1.70 5.26
CA GLY A 289 -23.96 1.56 3.85
C GLY A 289 -22.97 0.80 2.97
N MET A 290 -22.05 0.04 3.57
CA MET A 290 -21.04 -0.77 2.86
C MET A 290 -21.42 -2.25 2.91
N ARG A 291 -21.06 -3.01 1.88
CA ARG A 291 -21.35 -4.44 1.79
C ARG A 291 -20.06 -5.26 1.71
N ILE A 292 -20.04 -6.36 2.46
CA ILE A 292 -18.99 -7.36 2.36
C ILE A 292 -19.30 -8.30 1.20
N SER A 293 -18.32 -8.52 0.34
CA SER A 293 -18.40 -9.52 -0.74
C SER A 293 -18.09 -10.90 -0.19
N THR A 294 -19.14 -11.70 0.08
CA THR A 294 -19.00 -13.07 0.61
C THR A 294 -18.26 -14.00 -0.36
N SER A 295 -18.46 -13.79 -1.68
CA SER A 295 -17.80 -14.58 -2.73
C SER A 295 -16.31 -14.31 -2.92
N LYS A 296 -15.79 -13.20 -2.36
CA LYS A 296 -14.37 -12.83 -2.46
C LYS A 296 -13.68 -12.79 -1.10
N SER A 297 -14.46 -12.74 -0.02
CA SER A 297 -13.91 -12.82 1.33
C SER A 297 -13.56 -14.27 1.65
N GLU A 298 -12.40 -14.48 2.26
CA GLU A 298 -11.86 -15.82 2.49
C GLU A 298 -11.34 -15.95 3.92
N ALA A 299 -11.50 -17.14 4.50
CA ALA A 299 -10.95 -17.51 5.80
C ALA A 299 -9.67 -18.33 5.63
N MET A 300 -8.69 -18.13 6.49
CA MET A 300 -7.49 -18.96 6.57
C MET A 300 -7.07 -19.15 8.02
N VAL A 301 -6.62 -20.35 8.34
CA VAL A 301 -6.04 -20.65 9.67
C VAL A 301 -4.57 -20.98 9.52
N HIS A 302 -3.74 -20.20 10.20
CA HIS A 302 -2.32 -20.49 10.31
C HIS A 302 -2.07 -21.39 11.51
N SER A 303 -1.71 -22.64 11.26
CA SER A 303 -1.48 -23.61 12.32
C SER A 303 -0.64 -24.80 11.86
N ARG A 304 -0.08 -25.57 12.83
CA ARG A 304 0.68 -26.80 12.55
C ARG A 304 -0.20 -27.97 12.12
N LYS A 305 -1.49 -27.91 12.45
CA LYS A 305 -2.50 -28.91 12.07
C LYS A 305 -3.58 -28.23 11.25
N ARG A 306 -4.20 -28.97 10.37
CA ARG A 306 -5.36 -28.46 9.64
C ARG A 306 -6.52 -28.25 10.63
N VAL A 307 -7.06 -27.04 10.65
CA VAL A 307 -8.16 -26.62 11.54
C VAL A 307 -9.29 -26.07 10.69
N ALA A 308 -10.50 -26.55 10.92
CA ALA A 308 -11.69 -25.99 10.29
C ALA A 308 -12.03 -24.62 10.89
N CYS A 309 -12.42 -23.68 10.04
CA CYS A 309 -12.80 -22.33 10.43
C CYS A 309 -14.05 -21.89 9.64
N PRO A 310 -15.22 -22.46 9.94
CA PRO A 310 -16.46 -22.03 9.29
C PRO A 310 -16.83 -20.62 9.77
N LEU A 311 -16.84 -19.65 8.85
CA LEU A 311 -17.25 -18.28 9.10
C LEU A 311 -18.46 -17.94 8.24
N GLN A 312 -19.38 -17.14 8.77
CA GLN A 312 -20.60 -16.73 8.08
C GLN A 312 -20.79 -15.22 8.14
N VAL A 313 -21.29 -14.66 7.04
CA VAL A 313 -21.74 -13.27 6.93
C VAL A 313 -23.12 -13.27 6.29
N GLY A 314 -24.13 -12.69 6.96
CA GLY A 314 -25.50 -12.66 6.41
C GLY A 314 -26.11 -14.04 6.13
N GLY A 315 -25.68 -15.10 6.83
CA GLY A 315 -26.10 -16.48 6.61
C GLY A 315 -25.33 -17.22 5.51
N GLU A 316 -24.44 -16.56 4.77
CA GLU A 316 -23.59 -17.19 3.76
C GLU A 316 -22.24 -17.62 4.35
N LEU A 317 -21.81 -18.83 4.01
CA LEU A 317 -20.55 -19.40 4.46
C LEU A 317 -19.39 -18.87 3.61
N LEU A 318 -18.33 -18.36 4.26
CA LEU A 318 -17.12 -17.95 3.58
C LEU A 318 -16.24 -19.15 3.21
N SER A 319 -15.54 -19.05 2.08
CA SER A 319 -14.57 -20.06 1.65
C SER A 319 -13.36 -20.09 2.59
N GLN A 320 -13.00 -21.29 3.07
CA GLN A 320 -11.73 -21.50 3.75
C GLN A 320 -10.66 -21.91 2.75
N VAL A 321 -9.51 -21.20 2.79
CA VAL A 321 -8.38 -21.39 1.85
C VAL A 321 -7.09 -21.74 2.59
N GLU A 322 -6.20 -22.41 1.89
CA GLU A 322 -4.85 -22.73 2.38
C GLU A 322 -3.81 -21.67 2.00
N GLU A 323 -4.14 -20.82 1.05
CA GLU A 323 -3.27 -19.77 0.52
C GLU A 323 -4.09 -18.52 0.21
N PHE A 324 -3.62 -17.36 0.63
CA PHE A 324 -4.22 -16.06 0.33
C PHE A 324 -3.17 -15.03 -0.10
N LYS A 325 -3.52 -14.21 -1.09
CA LYS A 325 -2.65 -13.14 -1.56
C LYS A 325 -3.02 -11.80 -0.91
N TYR A 326 -2.33 -11.44 0.17
CA TYR A 326 -2.51 -10.17 0.87
C TYR A 326 -1.48 -9.14 0.42
N LEU A 327 -1.93 -7.94 0.03
CA LEU A 327 -1.10 -6.82 -0.45
C LEU A 327 -0.01 -7.27 -1.45
N GLY A 328 -0.36 -8.20 -2.31
CA GLY A 328 0.53 -8.68 -3.35
C GLY A 328 1.48 -9.82 -2.95
N VAL A 329 1.58 -10.21 -1.69
CA VAL A 329 2.40 -11.33 -1.18
C VAL A 329 1.51 -12.53 -0.85
N LEU A 330 1.97 -13.74 -1.18
CA LEU A 330 1.27 -14.98 -0.89
C LEU A 330 1.57 -15.45 0.53
N PHE A 331 0.53 -15.55 1.35
CA PHE A 331 0.56 -16.20 2.66
C PHE A 331 -0.03 -17.60 2.57
N THR A 332 0.50 -18.51 3.36
CA THR A 332 0.03 -19.90 3.40
C THR A 332 -0.33 -20.30 4.82
N SER A 333 -1.25 -21.25 4.97
CA SER A 333 -1.65 -21.82 6.26
C SER A 333 -0.48 -22.40 7.06
N GLU A 334 0.58 -22.83 6.38
CA GLU A 334 1.82 -23.31 6.99
C GLU A 334 2.88 -22.21 7.21
N GLY A 335 2.69 -20.99 6.72
CA GLY A 335 3.66 -19.88 6.81
C GLY A 335 4.98 -20.12 6.09
N ARG A 336 4.96 -20.83 4.96
CA ARG A 336 6.17 -21.11 4.17
C ARG A 336 6.40 -20.03 3.12
N MET A 337 7.44 -19.24 3.32
CA MET A 337 7.83 -18.18 2.40
C MET A 337 8.39 -18.70 1.06
N GLU A 338 8.85 -19.95 1.01
CA GLU A 338 9.36 -20.57 -0.21
C GLU A 338 8.32 -20.58 -1.34
N ARG A 339 7.03 -20.78 -1.04
CA ARG A 339 5.95 -20.72 -2.04
C ARG A 339 5.81 -19.32 -2.67
N GLU A 340 5.95 -18.27 -1.88
CA GLU A 340 5.95 -16.90 -2.41
C GLU A 340 7.15 -16.66 -3.32
N ILE A 341 8.35 -17.08 -2.91
CA ILE A 341 9.56 -16.96 -3.75
C ILE A 341 9.38 -17.71 -5.06
N ASP A 342 8.83 -18.93 -5.03
CA ASP A 342 8.55 -19.74 -6.22
C ASP A 342 7.53 -19.06 -7.15
N ARG A 343 6.49 -18.49 -6.56
CA ARG A 343 5.49 -17.71 -7.30
C ARG A 343 6.15 -16.50 -7.99
N ARG A 344 7.04 -15.77 -7.30
CA ARG A 344 7.76 -14.62 -7.88
C ARG A 344 8.65 -15.03 -9.04
N ILE A 345 9.38 -16.13 -8.90
CA ILE A 345 10.20 -16.70 -9.98
C ILE A 345 9.30 -17.08 -11.16
N GLY A 346 8.14 -17.68 -10.91
CA GLY A 346 7.17 -18.03 -11.95
C GLY A 346 6.62 -16.81 -12.70
N VAL A 347 6.20 -15.76 -11.94
CA VAL A 347 5.67 -14.52 -12.53
C VAL A 347 6.73 -13.78 -13.32
N SER A 348 7.95 -13.63 -12.80
CA SER A 348 9.06 -12.99 -13.52
C SER A 348 9.46 -13.76 -14.78
N SER A 349 9.40 -15.10 -14.73
CA SER A 349 9.60 -15.95 -15.91
C SER A 349 8.50 -15.76 -16.95
N ALA A 350 7.24 -15.55 -16.53
CA ALA A 350 6.14 -15.25 -17.43
C ALA A 350 6.31 -13.87 -18.08
N VAL A 351 6.69 -12.86 -17.30
CA VAL A 351 7.04 -11.52 -17.82
C VAL A 351 8.15 -11.63 -18.86
N MET A 352 9.23 -12.34 -18.54
CA MET A 352 10.33 -12.53 -19.50
C MET A 352 9.86 -13.18 -20.80
N ARG A 353 8.98 -14.20 -20.74
CA ARG A 353 8.42 -14.83 -21.94
C ARG A 353 7.59 -13.85 -22.76
N SER A 354 6.79 -12.99 -22.13
CA SER A 354 5.93 -12.02 -22.83
C SER A 354 6.76 -10.96 -23.58
N ILE A 355 7.89 -10.54 -23.03
CA ILE A 355 8.79 -9.55 -23.66
C ILE A 355 9.91 -10.18 -24.46
N TYR A 356 10.00 -11.52 -24.55
CA TYR A 356 11.12 -12.21 -25.17
C TYR A 356 11.31 -11.80 -26.62
N ARG A 357 10.27 -11.93 -27.46
CA ARG A 357 10.33 -11.62 -28.90
C ARG A 357 10.41 -10.10 -29.18
N SER A 358 9.76 -9.30 -28.35
CA SER A 358 9.67 -7.84 -28.56
C SER A 358 10.86 -7.05 -28.03
N VAL A 359 11.58 -7.59 -27.04
CA VAL A 359 12.66 -6.89 -26.35
C VAL A 359 13.94 -7.73 -26.27
N VAL A 360 13.88 -8.92 -25.64
CA VAL A 360 15.07 -9.63 -25.20
C VAL A 360 15.96 -10.04 -26.38
N VAL A 361 15.38 -10.64 -27.44
CA VAL A 361 16.10 -11.11 -28.62
C VAL A 361 16.19 -10.08 -29.75
N LYS A 362 15.51 -8.94 -29.64
CA LYS A 362 15.57 -7.90 -30.68
C LYS A 362 16.99 -7.33 -30.80
N LYS A 363 17.60 -7.46 -31.99
CA LYS A 363 18.96 -6.97 -32.26
C LYS A 363 19.02 -5.45 -32.36
N GLU A 364 17.94 -4.82 -32.78
CA GLU A 364 17.81 -3.35 -32.93
C GLU A 364 17.80 -2.61 -31.59
N LEU A 365 17.42 -3.31 -30.49
CA LEU A 365 17.42 -2.72 -29.16
C LEU A 365 18.82 -2.78 -28.54
N SER A 366 19.29 -1.63 -28.08
CA SER A 366 20.58 -1.54 -27.39
C SER A 366 20.56 -2.34 -26.07
N ARG A 367 21.72 -2.81 -25.63
CA ARG A 367 21.87 -3.46 -24.31
C ARG A 367 21.34 -2.58 -23.19
N LYS A 368 21.59 -1.25 -23.26
CA LYS A 368 21.09 -0.27 -22.28
C LYS A 368 19.57 -0.28 -22.19
N ALA A 369 18.85 -0.29 -23.31
CA ALA A 369 17.39 -0.38 -23.33
C ALA A 369 16.86 -1.68 -22.72
N LYS A 370 17.49 -2.81 -23.05
CA LYS A 370 17.12 -4.12 -22.45
C LYS A 370 17.35 -4.15 -20.95
N LEU A 371 18.45 -3.58 -20.46
CA LEU A 371 18.76 -3.48 -19.04
C LEU A 371 17.85 -2.50 -18.29
N SER A 372 17.39 -1.43 -18.95
CA SER A 372 16.36 -0.55 -18.37
C SER A 372 15.06 -1.30 -18.10
N ILE A 373 14.63 -2.18 -19.01
CA ILE A 373 13.45 -3.04 -18.82
C ILE A 373 13.70 -4.09 -17.74
N TYR A 374 14.90 -4.67 -17.69
CA TYR A 374 15.31 -5.55 -16.61
C TYR A 374 15.15 -4.87 -15.24
N GLN A 375 15.69 -3.67 -15.09
CA GLN A 375 15.66 -2.92 -13.83
C GLN A 375 14.27 -2.39 -13.47
N SER A 376 13.48 -1.94 -14.45
CA SER A 376 12.18 -1.30 -14.19
C SER A 376 11.00 -2.27 -14.10
N ILE A 377 11.11 -3.47 -14.69
CA ILE A 377 10.00 -4.44 -14.74
C ILE A 377 10.40 -5.77 -14.12
N TYR A 378 11.49 -6.38 -14.60
CA TYR A 378 11.84 -7.75 -14.20
C TYR A 378 12.27 -7.85 -12.74
N VAL A 379 13.20 -7.00 -12.30
CA VAL A 379 13.69 -6.97 -10.92
C VAL A 379 12.55 -6.66 -9.93
N PRO A 380 11.75 -5.58 -10.07
CA PRO A 380 10.66 -5.32 -9.15
C PRO A 380 9.60 -6.42 -9.10
N THR A 381 9.36 -7.11 -10.22
CA THR A 381 8.44 -8.24 -10.24
C THR A 381 8.98 -9.43 -9.45
N LEU A 382 10.27 -9.74 -9.61
CA LEU A 382 10.93 -10.85 -8.92
C LEU A 382 11.10 -10.60 -7.43
N THR A 383 11.41 -9.35 -7.04
CA THR A 383 11.85 -9.01 -5.69
C THR A 383 10.78 -8.32 -4.83
N TYR A 384 9.52 -8.21 -5.25
CA TYR A 384 8.51 -7.57 -4.42
C TYR A 384 8.30 -8.34 -3.11
N GLY A 385 8.42 -7.65 -1.96
CA GLY A 385 8.30 -8.22 -0.62
C GLY A 385 9.53 -9.00 -0.14
N HIS A 386 10.65 -8.87 -0.85
CA HIS A 386 11.91 -9.58 -0.52
C HIS A 386 12.54 -9.13 0.80
N GLU A 387 12.14 -7.99 1.33
CA GLU A 387 12.57 -7.50 2.63
C GLU A 387 12.22 -8.51 3.73
N LEU A 388 11.15 -9.30 3.55
CA LEU A 388 10.64 -10.27 4.51
C LEU A 388 11.18 -11.69 4.30
N TRP A 389 11.97 -11.93 3.25
CA TRP A 389 12.42 -13.29 2.94
C TRP A 389 13.50 -13.77 3.90
N VAL A 390 13.29 -14.96 4.47
CA VAL A 390 14.34 -15.72 5.16
C VAL A 390 15.00 -16.63 4.12
N MET A 391 16.19 -16.23 3.66
CA MET A 391 16.86 -16.87 2.54
C MET A 391 17.70 -18.07 2.96
N THR A 392 17.44 -19.24 2.39
CA THR A 392 18.30 -20.41 2.44
C THR A 392 19.24 -20.45 1.22
N GLU A 393 20.30 -21.25 1.27
CA GLU A 393 21.18 -21.43 0.10
C GLU A 393 20.42 -21.91 -1.14
N ARG A 394 19.43 -22.78 -0.95
CA ARG A 394 18.56 -23.25 -2.02
C ARG A 394 17.76 -22.10 -2.66
N THR A 395 17.16 -21.23 -1.85
CA THR A 395 16.38 -20.08 -2.36
C THR A 395 17.27 -19.05 -3.03
N ARG A 396 18.46 -18.79 -2.48
CA ARG A 396 19.48 -17.92 -3.09
C ARG A 396 19.87 -18.42 -4.48
N SER A 397 20.20 -19.71 -4.61
CA SER A 397 20.56 -20.32 -5.92
C SER A 397 19.44 -20.20 -6.94
N ARG A 398 18.18 -20.37 -6.53
CA ARG A 398 17.01 -20.27 -7.43
C ARG A 398 16.77 -18.85 -7.92
N ILE A 399 16.88 -17.85 -7.03
CA ILE A 399 16.77 -16.44 -7.39
C ILE A 399 17.90 -16.05 -8.35
N GLN A 400 19.13 -16.47 -8.06
CA GLN A 400 20.27 -16.24 -8.93
C GLN A 400 20.10 -16.89 -10.30
N ALA A 401 19.55 -18.11 -10.36
CA ALA A 401 19.25 -18.78 -11.62
C ALA A 401 18.20 -18.01 -12.44
N ALA A 402 17.16 -17.48 -11.79
CA ALA A 402 16.14 -16.65 -12.44
C ALA A 402 16.75 -15.34 -12.99
N GLU A 403 17.56 -14.63 -12.22
CA GLU A 403 18.30 -13.45 -12.66
C GLU A 403 19.16 -13.76 -13.87
N MET A 404 20.01 -14.79 -13.78
CA MET A 404 20.94 -15.17 -14.84
C MET A 404 20.24 -15.67 -16.10
N SER A 405 19.03 -16.21 -15.98
CA SER A 405 18.19 -16.56 -17.12
C SER A 405 17.87 -15.34 -18.00
N PHE A 406 17.65 -14.17 -17.42
CA PHE A 406 17.45 -12.92 -18.16
C PHE A 406 18.77 -12.35 -18.69
N LEU A 407 19.76 -12.18 -17.81
CA LEU A 407 21.03 -11.51 -18.14
C LEU A 407 21.83 -12.23 -19.23
N ARG A 408 21.90 -13.57 -19.20
CA ARG A 408 22.56 -14.36 -20.26
C ARG A 408 21.93 -14.11 -21.62
N ARG A 409 20.61 -14.03 -21.71
CA ARG A 409 19.92 -13.74 -22.98
C ARG A 409 20.22 -12.34 -23.49
N VAL A 410 20.32 -11.34 -22.61
CA VAL A 410 20.72 -9.97 -22.98
C VAL A 410 22.16 -9.95 -23.47
N ALA A 411 23.04 -10.74 -22.87
CA ALA A 411 24.44 -10.90 -23.29
C ALA A 411 24.61 -11.77 -24.55
N GLY A 412 23.53 -12.39 -25.07
CA GLY A 412 23.59 -13.31 -26.18
C GLY A 412 24.27 -14.65 -25.85
N ARG A 413 24.22 -15.06 -24.60
CA ARG A 413 24.86 -16.28 -24.06
C ARG A 413 23.85 -17.35 -23.70
N SER A 414 24.27 -18.58 -23.82
CA SER A 414 23.55 -19.78 -23.39
C SER A 414 24.26 -20.47 -22.22
N LEU A 415 23.59 -21.44 -21.59
CA LEU A 415 24.22 -22.28 -20.56
C LEU A 415 25.36 -23.12 -21.09
N ARG A 416 25.35 -23.45 -22.40
CA ARG A 416 26.38 -24.26 -23.09
C ARG A 416 27.72 -23.52 -23.14
N ASP A 417 27.71 -22.19 -23.13
CA ASP A 417 28.94 -21.36 -23.20
C ASP A 417 29.77 -21.41 -21.91
N ARG A 418 29.23 -22.00 -20.83
CA ARG A 418 29.90 -22.21 -19.54
C ARG A 418 30.52 -20.95 -18.92
N VAL A 419 30.03 -19.77 -19.30
CA VAL A 419 30.53 -18.47 -18.76
C VAL A 419 30.03 -18.26 -17.34
N ARG A 420 30.94 -17.92 -16.42
CA ARG A 420 30.60 -17.61 -15.02
C ARG A 420 29.60 -16.46 -14.92
N SER A 421 28.71 -16.55 -13.93
CA SER A 421 27.69 -15.50 -13.69
C SER A 421 28.30 -14.14 -13.35
N SER A 422 29.44 -14.10 -12.65
CA SER A 422 30.21 -12.88 -12.36
C SER A 422 30.64 -12.15 -13.63
N VAL A 423 31.24 -12.87 -14.57
CA VAL A 423 31.70 -12.33 -15.86
C VAL A 423 30.54 -11.74 -16.67
N THR A 424 29.37 -12.42 -16.68
CA THR A 424 28.18 -11.89 -17.39
C THR A 424 27.65 -10.61 -16.74
N ARG A 425 27.65 -10.51 -15.40
CA ARG A 425 27.23 -9.28 -14.68
C ARG A 425 28.22 -8.13 -14.91
N GLU A 426 29.51 -8.41 -14.84
CA GLU A 426 30.58 -7.44 -15.07
C GLU A 426 30.49 -6.84 -16.49
N GLU A 427 30.35 -7.69 -17.53
CA GLU A 427 30.16 -7.25 -18.92
C GLU A 427 28.92 -6.36 -19.09
N LEU A 428 27.82 -6.71 -18.43
CA LEU A 428 26.57 -5.97 -18.47
C LEU A 428 26.53 -4.79 -17.48
N ARG A 429 27.52 -4.65 -16.62
CA ARG A 429 27.57 -3.65 -15.51
C ARG A 429 26.33 -3.71 -14.63
N VAL A 430 25.93 -4.92 -14.24
CA VAL A 430 24.76 -5.17 -13.40
C VAL A 430 25.21 -5.68 -12.05
N GLU A 431 24.75 -5.03 -10.98
CA GLU A 431 24.96 -5.46 -9.61
C GLU A 431 24.24 -6.81 -9.35
N PRO A 432 24.83 -7.74 -8.55
CA PRO A 432 24.17 -8.99 -8.20
C PRO A 432 22.84 -8.76 -7.49
N LEU A 433 21.78 -9.42 -7.94
CA LEU A 433 20.44 -9.27 -7.37
C LEU A 433 20.38 -9.65 -5.88
N LEU A 434 21.18 -10.65 -5.46
CA LEU A 434 21.28 -11.03 -4.05
C LEU A 434 21.80 -9.88 -3.17
N LEU A 435 22.75 -9.07 -3.67
CA LEU A 435 23.24 -7.90 -2.94
C LEU A 435 22.13 -6.84 -2.80
N HIS A 436 21.34 -6.62 -3.85
CA HIS A 436 20.18 -5.74 -3.78
C HIS A 436 19.18 -6.20 -2.72
N ILE A 437 18.88 -7.51 -2.65
CA ILE A 437 17.99 -8.10 -1.65
C ILE A 437 18.54 -7.89 -0.24
N GLU A 438 19.80 -8.26 0.02
CA GLU A 438 20.46 -8.13 1.32
C GLU A 438 20.48 -6.66 1.80
N ARG A 439 20.82 -5.74 0.91
CA ARG A 439 20.81 -4.30 1.20
C ARG A 439 19.41 -3.79 1.57
N SER A 440 18.38 -4.27 0.90
CA SER A 440 16.99 -3.89 1.21
C SER A 440 16.51 -4.48 2.54
N GLN A 441 16.88 -5.72 2.86
CA GLN A 441 16.58 -6.35 4.15
C GLN A 441 17.24 -5.58 5.32
N LEU A 442 18.52 -5.24 5.18
CA LEU A 442 19.23 -4.45 6.18
C LEU A 442 18.68 -3.02 6.28
N ARG A 443 18.27 -2.41 5.16
CA ARG A 443 17.59 -1.10 5.16
C ARG A 443 16.28 -1.15 5.95
N TRP A 444 15.49 -2.21 5.77
CA TRP A 444 14.25 -2.42 6.51
C TRP A 444 14.53 -2.64 8.00
N LEU A 445 15.54 -3.41 8.36
CA LEU A 445 15.98 -3.58 9.75
C LEU A 445 16.29 -2.23 10.42
N GLY A 446 17.13 -1.39 9.80
CA GLY A 446 17.43 -0.07 10.32
C GLY A 446 16.20 0.85 10.38
N HIS A 447 15.23 0.70 9.46
CA HIS A 447 13.96 1.42 9.55
C HIS A 447 13.14 1.00 10.77
N LEU A 448 13.09 -0.29 11.10
CA LEU A 448 12.38 -0.81 12.28
C LEU A 448 12.98 -0.30 13.59
N PHE A 449 14.30 -0.26 13.71
CA PHE A 449 14.97 0.29 14.89
C PHE A 449 14.66 1.78 15.11
N ARG A 450 14.64 2.59 14.04
CA ARG A 450 14.33 4.04 14.08
C ARG A 450 12.85 4.36 14.11
N MET A 451 11.97 3.35 14.09
CA MET A 451 10.53 3.58 14.07
C MET A 451 10.06 4.17 15.40
N PRO A 452 9.30 5.27 15.38
CA PRO A 452 8.77 5.88 16.60
C PRO A 452 7.95 4.89 17.43
N PRO A 453 7.91 5.06 18.76
CA PRO A 453 7.01 4.30 19.63
C PRO A 453 5.55 4.42 19.16
N GLY A 454 4.76 3.38 19.40
CA GLY A 454 3.36 3.31 18.99
C GLY A 454 3.13 2.87 17.54
N ARG A 455 4.17 2.82 16.71
CA ARG A 455 4.07 2.28 15.33
C ARG A 455 4.03 0.75 15.37
N LEU A 456 2.94 0.18 14.87
CA LEU A 456 2.66 -1.26 14.97
C LEU A 456 3.81 -2.18 14.50
N PRO A 457 4.47 -1.97 13.34
CA PRO A 457 5.61 -2.82 12.95
C PRO A 457 6.79 -2.72 13.92
N GLY A 458 7.07 -1.54 14.46
CA GLY A 458 8.12 -1.33 15.47
C GLY A 458 7.80 -2.02 16.79
N GLU A 459 6.56 -1.92 17.24
CA GLU A 459 6.08 -2.59 18.46
C GLU A 459 6.20 -4.12 18.33
N VAL A 460 5.74 -4.68 17.21
CA VAL A 460 5.85 -6.11 16.93
C VAL A 460 7.31 -6.56 16.76
N PHE A 461 8.18 -5.69 16.26
CA PHE A 461 9.63 -5.97 16.17
C PHE A 461 10.28 -6.06 17.55
N ARG A 462 9.93 -5.17 18.47
CA ARG A 462 10.48 -5.15 19.85
C ARG A 462 9.84 -6.22 20.73
N ALA A 463 8.60 -6.58 20.47
CA ALA A 463 7.86 -7.56 21.27
C ALA A 463 8.44 -8.98 21.16
N TYR A 464 8.39 -9.68 22.26
CA TYR A 464 8.74 -11.10 22.35
C TYR A 464 7.47 -11.90 22.68
N PRO A 465 7.03 -12.79 21.79
CA PRO A 465 5.90 -13.65 22.08
C PRO A 465 6.28 -14.60 23.22
N THR A 466 5.33 -14.82 24.11
CA THR A 466 5.49 -15.69 25.29
C THR A 466 4.67 -16.97 25.11
N GLY A 467 5.15 -18.07 25.69
CA GLY A 467 4.45 -19.35 25.64
C GLY A 467 5.38 -20.55 25.81
N ARG A 468 4.81 -21.74 25.88
CA ARG A 468 5.57 -22.99 25.92
C ARG A 468 5.90 -23.44 24.50
N ARG A 469 7.17 -23.49 24.16
CA ARG A 469 7.62 -24.01 22.86
C ARG A 469 7.42 -25.53 22.79
N PRO A 470 6.84 -26.05 21.70
CA PRO A 470 6.85 -27.48 21.44
C PRO A 470 8.27 -28.00 21.18
N TRP A 471 8.47 -29.30 21.39
CA TRP A 471 9.73 -29.97 21.08
C TRP A 471 10.06 -29.91 19.59
N GLY A 472 11.35 -29.82 19.28
CA GLY A 472 11.87 -29.84 17.91
C GLY A 472 12.67 -28.57 17.56
N ARG A 473 13.37 -28.62 16.40
CA ARG A 473 14.16 -27.49 15.92
C ARG A 473 13.20 -26.38 15.43
N PRO A 474 13.29 -25.15 15.99
CA PRO A 474 12.46 -24.03 15.54
C PRO A 474 12.84 -23.61 14.11
N ARG A 475 11.89 -23.03 13.40
CA ARG A 475 12.17 -22.33 12.14
C ARG A 475 13.01 -21.10 12.41
N ALA A 476 13.86 -20.72 11.45
CA ALA A 476 14.58 -19.45 11.53
C ALA A 476 13.58 -18.29 11.47
N ARG A 477 13.61 -17.42 12.47
CA ARG A 477 12.82 -16.19 12.50
C ARG A 477 13.51 -15.13 11.64
N TRP A 478 12.72 -14.26 11.06
CA TRP A 478 13.24 -13.17 10.25
C TRP A 478 14.25 -12.28 11.02
N ARG A 479 13.94 -11.95 12.27
CA ARG A 479 14.84 -11.15 13.12
C ARG A 479 16.19 -11.82 13.31
N ASP A 480 16.22 -13.10 13.65
CA ASP A 480 17.48 -13.84 13.86
C ASP A 480 18.27 -13.98 12.55
N TYR A 481 17.57 -14.18 11.44
CA TYR A 481 18.18 -14.25 10.11
C TYR A 481 18.82 -12.91 9.72
N VAL A 482 18.11 -11.78 9.86
CA VAL A 482 18.60 -10.48 9.40
C VAL A 482 19.68 -9.93 10.33
N SER A 483 19.62 -10.21 11.65
CA SER A 483 20.70 -9.85 12.59
C SER A 483 22.00 -10.62 12.28
N ARG A 484 21.88 -11.91 11.98
CA ARG A 484 23.03 -12.69 11.50
C ARG A 484 23.55 -12.17 10.16
N LEU A 485 22.67 -11.78 9.25
CA LEU A 485 23.06 -11.15 7.98
C LEU A 485 23.85 -9.86 8.21
N ALA A 486 23.46 -9.03 9.18
CA ALA A 486 24.21 -7.83 9.55
C ALA A 486 25.60 -8.16 10.08
N TRP A 487 25.70 -9.15 10.95
CA TRP A 487 26.99 -9.65 11.44
C TRP A 487 27.89 -10.17 10.30
N GLU A 488 27.36 -11.07 9.46
CA GLU A 488 28.12 -11.67 8.35
C GLU A 488 28.58 -10.64 7.30
N ARG A 489 27.81 -9.57 7.11
CA ARG A 489 28.02 -8.64 5.99
C ARG A 489 28.64 -7.30 6.40
N LEU A 490 28.37 -6.83 7.59
CA LEU A 490 28.83 -5.52 8.10
C LEU A 490 29.78 -5.67 9.29
N GLY A 491 29.90 -6.88 9.87
CA GLY A 491 30.71 -7.11 11.09
C GLY A 491 30.14 -6.46 12.35
N ILE A 492 28.84 -6.09 12.34
CA ILE A 492 28.17 -5.44 13.46
C ILE A 492 27.53 -6.52 14.35
N PRO A 493 27.94 -6.66 15.61
CA PRO A 493 27.36 -7.63 16.52
C PRO A 493 25.92 -7.28 16.88
N PRO A 494 25.06 -8.25 17.22
CA PRO A 494 23.65 -8.03 17.52
C PRO A 494 23.40 -6.99 18.61
N GLU A 495 24.31 -6.87 19.58
CA GLU A 495 24.25 -5.94 20.71
C GLU A 495 24.39 -4.48 20.28
N GLU A 496 25.18 -4.21 19.25
CA GLU A 496 25.46 -2.86 18.72
C GLU A 496 24.50 -2.46 17.58
N LEU A 497 23.69 -3.39 17.08
CA LEU A 497 22.81 -3.16 15.93
C LEU A 497 21.83 -2.01 16.14
N GLU A 498 21.28 -1.87 17.34
CA GLU A 498 20.31 -0.82 17.66
C GLU A 498 20.98 0.56 17.64
N GLU A 499 22.15 0.68 18.25
CA GLU A 499 22.93 1.92 18.29
C GLU A 499 23.36 2.35 16.88
N VAL A 500 24.07 1.48 16.14
CA VAL A 500 24.60 1.79 14.81
C VAL A 500 23.48 2.06 13.80
N SER A 501 22.39 1.31 13.86
CA SER A 501 21.25 1.50 12.95
C SER A 501 20.38 2.71 13.33
N GLY A 502 20.48 3.21 14.57
CA GLY A 502 19.82 4.41 15.06
C GLY A 502 20.26 5.66 14.29
N GLU A 503 21.54 5.75 13.92
CA GLU A 503 22.07 6.83 13.11
C GLU A 503 21.82 6.55 11.60
N LYS A 504 20.81 7.21 11.04
CA LYS A 504 20.35 6.95 9.66
C LYS A 504 21.47 7.15 8.63
N GLU A 505 22.28 8.19 8.75
CA GLU A 505 23.32 8.53 7.78
C GLU A 505 24.46 7.52 7.81
N VAL A 506 24.89 7.11 9.01
CA VAL A 506 25.90 6.06 9.21
C VAL A 506 25.40 4.75 8.61
N TRP A 507 24.17 4.34 8.94
CA TRP A 507 23.56 3.12 8.41
C TRP A 507 23.48 3.11 6.88
N VAL A 508 23.03 4.21 6.26
CA VAL A 508 22.96 4.34 4.79
C VAL A 508 24.34 4.25 4.16
N SER A 509 25.35 4.88 4.77
CA SER A 509 26.74 4.83 4.29
C SER A 509 27.31 3.41 4.33
N LEU A 510 27.13 2.69 5.44
CA LEU A 510 27.55 1.29 5.57
C LEU A 510 26.88 0.40 4.51
N LEU A 511 25.58 0.56 4.29
CA LEU A 511 24.87 -0.21 3.27
C LEU A 511 25.32 0.11 1.84
N SER A 512 25.76 1.33 1.57
CA SER A 512 26.27 1.71 0.25
C SER A 512 27.61 1.04 -0.08
N LEU A 513 28.43 0.78 0.93
CA LEU A 513 29.73 0.14 0.83
C LEU A 513 29.67 -1.40 0.85
N LEU A 514 28.50 -1.99 1.02
CA LEU A 514 28.32 -3.44 1.11
C LEU A 514 28.86 -4.15 -0.15
N PRO A 515 29.92 -4.97 -0.07
CA PRO A 515 30.49 -5.62 -1.24
C PRO A 515 29.62 -6.79 -1.72
N PRO A 516 29.72 -7.22 -2.98
CA PRO A 516 29.13 -8.47 -3.43
C PRO A 516 29.65 -9.66 -2.60
N ARG A 517 28.84 -10.70 -2.43
CA ARG A 517 29.36 -11.96 -1.86
C ARG A 517 30.39 -12.56 -2.80
N PRO A 518 31.50 -13.13 -2.26
CA PRO A 518 32.37 -13.94 -3.08
C PRO A 518 31.55 -15.05 -3.74
N GLY A 519 31.73 -15.22 -5.05
CA GLY A 519 31.05 -16.29 -5.79
C GLY A 519 31.50 -17.65 -5.25
N PRO A 520 30.64 -18.69 -5.33
CA PRO A 520 31.14 -20.04 -5.16
C PRO A 520 32.21 -20.27 -6.23
N GLY A 521 33.40 -20.65 -5.79
CA GLY A 521 34.59 -20.84 -6.61
C GLY A 521 34.38 -21.80 -7.78
#